data_e338475ad191b656421b71fe0eab34f4
#
_entry.id   e338475ad191b656421b71fe0eab34f4
#
_cell.length_a   1.000
_cell.length_b   1.000
_cell.length_c   1.000
_cell.angle_alpha   90.00
_cell.angle_beta   90.00
_cell.angle_gamma   90.00
#
_symmetry.space_group_name_H-M   'P 1'
#
loop_
_entity.id
_entity.type
_entity.pdbx_description
1 polymer ?
#
loop_
_entity_poly.entity_id
_entity_poly.type
_entity_poly.pdbx_seq_one_letter_code
_entity_poly.pdbx_strand_id
1 'polypeptide(L)'
;MENQDTTTGVVGGVRMKFLIGGALIIAAVIYLIFSATQANSQYFWTIEELEERGSEAVGQSARVSGAVVGDLIDYDAQNLQLDFTVVHIPGDNDEIEEQGGIAEVLHQAVNNSENLPSLRVHYEGVMPDLMKNEAQAIMTGKMGDDGI
;
A
#
# COMPACT_ATOMS: atom_id res chain seq x y z
N MET A 1 -42.16 51.12 -46.48
CA MET A 1 -42.62 49.81 -46.10
C MET A 1 -41.39 49.00 -45.78
N GLU A 2 -41.12 48.89 -44.54
CA GLU A 2 -39.87 48.39 -43.93
C GLU A 2 -40.05 46.93 -43.54
N ASN A 3 -39.30 46.07 -44.24
CA ASN A 3 -39.25 44.66 -43.87
C ASN A 3 -38.14 44.51 -42.86
N GLN A 4 -38.52 44.30 -41.63
CA GLN A 4 -37.63 43.85 -40.54
C GLN A 4 -37.50 42.31 -40.60
N ASP A 5 -36.38 41.84 -41.12
CA ASP A 5 -35.96 40.48 -40.98
C ASP A 5 -35.49 40.23 -39.56
N THR A 6 -36.30 39.57 -38.78
CA THR A 6 -35.95 39.04 -37.46
C THR A 6 -35.15 37.76 -37.60
N THR A 7 -33.83 37.89 -37.71
CA THR A 7 -32.92 36.75 -37.48
C THR A 7 -32.70 36.57 -35.99
N THR A 8 -33.62 35.87 -35.33
CA THR A 8 -33.50 35.52 -33.96
C THR A 8 -33.31 33.99 -33.83
N GLY A 9 -32.18 33.57 -33.28
CA GLY A 9 -32.24 32.38 -32.45
C GLY A 9 -31.42 31.14 -32.78
N VAL A 10 -30.41 31.18 -33.68
CA VAL A 10 -29.61 29.94 -33.91
C VAL A 10 -28.28 29.93 -33.12
N VAL A 11 -27.88 31.09 -32.56
CA VAL A 11 -26.58 31.19 -31.86
C VAL A 11 -26.59 30.60 -30.45
N GLY A 12 -27.74 30.51 -29.81
CA GLY A 12 -27.85 30.00 -28.44
C GLY A 12 -27.69 28.45 -28.32
N GLY A 13 -28.22 27.71 -29.30
CA GLY A 13 -28.21 26.25 -29.23
C GLY A 13 -26.86 25.58 -29.46
N VAL A 14 -26.01 26.22 -30.28
CA VAL A 14 -24.65 25.68 -30.54
C VAL A 14 -23.76 25.88 -29.32
N ARG A 15 -23.82 27.05 -28.67
CA ARG A 15 -23.05 27.35 -27.47
C ARG A 15 -23.42 26.47 -26.30
N MET A 16 -24.70 26.15 -26.12
CA MET A 16 -25.21 25.26 -25.06
C MET A 16 -24.69 23.83 -25.27
N LYS A 17 -24.66 23.33 -26.50
CA LYS A 17 -24.13 21.99 -26.81
C LYS A 17 -22.64 21.87 -26.47
N PHE A 18 -21.85 22.89 -26.79
CA PHE A 18 -20.43 22.92 -26.44
C PHE A 18 -20.20 23.04 -24.93
N LEU A 19 -21.02 23.79 -24.20
CA LEU A 19 -20.95 23.89 -22.75
C LEU A 19 -21.28 22.56 -22.09
N ILE A 20 -22.33 21.87 -22.54
CA ILE A 20 -22.71 20.56 -22.03
C ILE A 20 -21.63 19.53 -22.35
N GLY A 21 -21.09 19.53 -23.59
CA GLY A 21 -20.01 18.63 -23.99
C GLY A 21 -18.73 18.87 -23.16
N GLY A 22 -18.36 20.14 -22.97
CA GLY A 22 -17.21 20.51 -22.12
C GLY A 22 -17.40 20.09 -20.65
N ALA A 23 -18.58 20.32 -20.10
CA ALA A 23 -18.90 19.90 -18.72
C ALA A 23 -18.84 18.38 -18.56
N LEU A 24 -19.30 17.61 -19.54
CA LEU A 24 -19.23 16.15 -19.55
C LEU A 24 -17.78 15.64 -19.58
N ILE A 25 -16.93 16.26 -20.39
CA ILE A 25 -15.49 15.92 -20.45
C ILE A 25 -14.81 16.20 -19.10
N ILE A 26 -15.07 17.37 -18.51
CA ILE A 26 -14.52 17.73 -17.21
C ILE A 26 -14.99 16.74 -16.13
N ALA A 27 -16.26 16.40 -16.11
CA ALA A 27 -16.81 15.42 -15.18
C ALA A 27 -16.17 14.02 -15.35
N ALA A 28 -15.95 13.58 -16.60
CA ALA A 28 -15.28 12.32 -16.90
C ALA A 28 -13.81 12.33 -16.44
N VAL A 29 -13.09 13.43 -16.65
CA VAL A 29 -11.70 13.57 -16.18
C VAL A 29 -11.63 13.54 -14.64
N ILE A 30 -12.50 14.27 -13.96
CA ILE A 30 -12.58 14.26 -12.49
C ILE A 30 -12.89 12.86 -11.99
N TYR A 31 -13.84 12.16 -12.62
CA TYR A 31 -14.18 10.77 -12.27
C TYR A 31 -12.99 9.83 -12.47
N LEU A 32 -12.25 9.95 -13.57
CA LEU A 32 -11.06 9.14 -13.83
C LEU A 32 -9.94 9.40 -12.82
N ILE A 33 -9.70 10.67 -12.47
CA ILE A 33 -8.71 11.03 -11.44
C ILE A 33 -9.12 10.41 -10.10
N PHE A 34 -10.38 10.55 -9.71
CA PHE A 34 -10.88 10.01 -8.45
C PHE A 34 -10.80 8.47 -8.42
N SER A 35 -11.18 7.82 -9.52
CA SER A 35 -11.09 6.36 -9.66
C SER A 35 -9.66 5.85 -9.65
N ALA A 36 -8.73 6.54 -10.31
CA ALA A 36 -7.32 6.17 -10.34
C ALA A 36 -6.64 6.33 -8.96
N THR A 37 -7.07 7.33 -8.18
CA THR A 37 -6.53 7.57 -6.83
C THR A 37 -6.93 6.46 -5.86
N GLN A 38 -8.14 5.92 -5.97
CA GLN A 38 -8.59 4.82 -5.10
C GLN A 38 -7.92 3.47 -5.44
N ALA A 39 -7.57 3.25 -6.70
CA ALA A 39 -6.99 1.97 -7.15
C ALA A 39 -5.54 1.73 -6.68
N ASN A 40 -4.82 2.78 -6.26
CA ASN A 40 -3.38 2.71 -5.95
C ASN A 40 -3.03 3.10 -4.50
N SER A 41 -4.00 3.13 -3.59
CA SER A 41 -3.71 3.37 -2.17
C SER A 41 -3.06 2.12 -1.56
N GLN A 42 -1.78 1.93 -1.80
CA GLN A 42 -0.97 1.04 -0.98
C GLN A 42 -0.70 1.77 0.33
N TYR A 43 -1.32 1.32 1.40
CA TYR A 43 -1.08 1.86 2.72
C TYR A 43 0.24 1.29 3.25
N PHE A 44 1.16 2.17 3.62
CA PHE A 44 2.30 1.80 4.43
C PHE A 44 1.81 1.67 5.87
N TRP A 45 1.84 0.47 6.39
CA TRP A 45 1.47 0.20 7.78
C TRP A 45 2.64 -0.41 8.51
N THR A 46 2.78 -0.05 9.76
CA THR A 46 3.64 -0.78 10.68
C THR A 46 2.95 -2.08 11.11
N ILE A 47 3.72 -3.04 11.62
CA ILE A 47 3.14 -4.29 12.13
C ILE A 47 2.22 -4.00 13.33
N GLU A 48 2.57 -3.01 14.16
CA GLU A 48 1.76 -2.55 15.28
C GLU A 48 0.39 -2.03 14.83
N GLU A 49 0.36 -1.15 13.83
CA GLU A 49 -0.90 -0.64 13.24
C GLU A 49 -1.77 -1.75 12.63
N LEU A 50 -1.15 -2.79 12.05
CA LEU A 50 -1.87 -3.93 11.52
C LEU A 50 -2.50 -4.78 12.63
N GLU A 51 -1.79 -4.99 13.74
CA GLU A 51 -2.31 -5.70 14.91
C GLU A 51 -3.48 -4.95 15.55
N GLU A 52 -3.37 -3.63 15.70
CA GLU A 52 -4.46 -2.79 16.22
C GLU A 52 -5.73 -2.84 15.35
N ARG A 53 -5.58 -2.93 14.02
CA ARG A 53 -6.71 -3.02 13.08
C ARG A 53 -7.33 -4.41 13.05
N GLY A 54 -6.57 -5.45 13.35
CA GLY A 54 -7.06 -6.81 13.40
C GLY A 54 -7.81 -7.23 12.12
N SER A 55 -9.05 -7.68 12.29
CA SER A 55 -9.88 -8.18 11.17
C SER A 55 -10.25 -7.13 10.11
N GLU A 56 -10.12 -5.83 10.39
CA GLU A 56 -10.38 -4.78 9.41
C GLU A 56 -9.27 -4.70 8.35
N ALA A 57 -8.07 -5.16 8.67
CA ALA A 57 -6.95 -5.23 7.73
C ALA A 57 -7.04 -6.43 6.78
N VAL A 58 -7.78 -7.48 7.12
CA VAL A 58 -7.91 -8.69 6.31
C VAL A 58 -8.50 -8.39 4.94
N GLY A 59 -7.83 -8.88 3.90
CA GLY A 59 -8.21 -8.66 2.51
C GLY A 59 -7.68 -7.36 1.90
N GLN A 60 -7.06 -6.48 2.68
CA GLN A 60 -6.45 -5.26 2.17
C GLN A 60 -5.01 -5.50 1.73
N SER A 61 -4.56 -4.75 0.72
CA SER A 61 -3.15 -4.74 0.31
C SER A 61 -2.37 -3.79 1.21
N ALA A 62 -1.36 -4.33 1.87
CA ALA A 62 -0.48 -3.57 2.74
C ALA A 62 0.98 -3.66 2.26
N ARG A 63 1.73 -2.60 2.50
CA ARG A 63 3.18 -2.63 2.44
C ARG A 63 3.74 -2.48 3.85
N VAL A 64 4.47 -3.49 4.28
CA VAL A 64 4.93 -3.63 5.66
C VAL A 64 6.44 -3.77 5.68
N SER A 65 7.08 -3.17 6.67
CA SER A 65 8.51 -3.33 6.96
C SER A 65 8.69 -3.99 8.33
N GLY A 66 9.64 -4.90 8.43
CA GLY A 66 9.96 -5.57 9.68
C GLY A 66 11.34 -6.20 9.69
N ALA A 67 11.80 -6.63 10.87
CA ALA A 67 13.03 -7.38 11.07
C ALA A 67 12.78 -8.89 10.98
N VAL A 68 13.53 -9.60 10.15
CA VAL A 68 13.38 -11.04 9.96
C VAL A 68 13.96 -11.81 11.15
N VAL A 69 13.17 -12.72 11.72
CA VAL A 69 13.62 -13.64 12.75
C VAL A 69 14.16 -14.91 12.07
N GLY A 70 15.49 -15.07 12.08
CA GLY A 70 16.17 -16.13 11.34
C GLY A 70 15.76 -17.54 11.72
N ASP A 71 15.50 -17.81 12.99
CA ASP A 71 15.09 -19.13 13.51
C ASP A 71 13.67 -19.52 13.07
N LEU A 72 12.89 -18.58 12.55
CA LEU A 72 11.53 -18.78 12.08
C LEU A 72 11.41 -18.71 10.53
N ILE A 73 12.51 -18.97 9.83
CA ILE A 73 12.52 -19.09 8.36
C ILE A 73 12.36 -20.57 8.02
N ASP A 74 11.30 -20.90 7.29
CA ASP A 74 11.07 -22.22 6.71
C ASP A 74 10.96 -22.11 5.19
N TYR A 75 11.82 -22.82 4.48
CA TYR A 75 11.88 -22.77 3.02
C TYR A 75 11.79 -24.15 2.38
N ASP A 76 10.70 -24.38 1.67
CA ASP A 76 10.52 -25.55 0.80
C ASP A 76 10.97 -25.24 -0.62
N ALA A 77 12.19 -25.63 -0.96
CA ALA A 77 12.77 -25.42 -2.28
C ALA A 77 12.10 -26.25 -3.39
N GLN A 78 11.33 -27.29 -3.06
CA GLN A 78 10.65 -28.13 -4.04
C GLN A 78 9.34 -27.49 -4.51
N ASN A 79 8.62 -26.87 -3.58
CA ASN A 79 7.36 -26.20 -3.84
C ASN A 79 7.53 -24.66 -3.96
N LEU A 80 8.75 -24.14 -3.77
CA LEU A 80 9.05 -22.71 -3.75
C LEU A 80 8.19 -21.93 -2.74
N GLN A 81 7.98 -22.52 -1.57
CA GLN A 81 7.25 -21.91 -0.49
C GLN A 81 8.22 -21.44 0.60
N LEU A 82 8.08 -20.18 0.99
CA LEU A 82 8.89 -19.55 2.02
C LEU A 82 7.95 -18.96 3.08
N ASP A 83 8.02 -19.53 4.27
CA ASP A 83 7.34 -19.02 5.45
C ASP A 83 8.37 -18.41 6.39
N PHE A 84 8.12 -17.20 6.84
CA PHE A 84 8.99 -16.53 7.80
C PHE A 84 8.21 -15.55 8.67
N THR A 85 8.83 -15.16 9.77
CA THR A 85 8.24 -14.18 10.69
C THR A 85 9.09 -12.92 10.72
N VAL A 86 8.42 -11.79 10.71
CA VAL A 86 9.02 -10.48 10.91
C VAL A 86 8.47 -9.84 12.17
N VAL A 87 9.30 -9.10 12.87
CA VAL A 87 8.91 -8.33 14.04
C VAL A 87 8.89 -6.85 13.74
N HIS A 88 8.07 -6.13 14.51
CA HIS A 88 7.89 -4.70 14.39
C HIS A 88 9.22 -3.94 14.50
N ILE A 89 9.38 -2.96 13.62
CA ILE A 89 10.40 -1.91 13.69
C ILE A 89 9.73 -0.55 13.50
N PRO A 90 10.30 0.54 14.06
CA PRO A 90 9.78 1.87 13.83
C PRO A 90 9.66 2.23 12.37
N GLY A 91 8.60 2.93 12.02
CA GLY A 91 8.36 3.42 10.66
C GLY A 91 9.00 4.78 10.37
N ASP A 92 9.42 5.50 11.41
CA ASP A 92 10.00 6.84 11.31
C ASP A 92 11.54 6.78 11.32
N ASN A 93 12.15 7.48 10.37
CA ASN A 93 13.61 7.53 10.27
C ASN A 93 14.27 8.26 11.44
N ASP A 94 13.62 9.27 11.99
CA ASP A 94 14.16 10.02 13.13
C ASP A 94 14.23 9.12 14.38
N GLU A 95 13.19 8.30 14.59
CA GLU A 95 13.17 7.30 15.65
C GLU A 95 14.24 6.21 15.47
N ILE A 96 14.46 5.76 14.23
CA ILE A 96 15.51 4.79 13.89
C ILE A 96 16.91 5.38 14.19
N GLU A 97 17.14 6.65 13.85
CA GLU A 97 18.41 7.32 14.13
C GLU A 97 18.66 7.51 15.64
N GLU A 98 17.63 7.88 16.39
CA GLU A 98 17.71 8.02 17.86
C GLU A 98 18.03 6.70 18.57
N GLN A 99 17.58 5.57 18.01
CA GLN A 99 17.87 4.23 18.53
C GLN A 99 19.23 3.67 18.09
N GLY A 100 20.05 4.44 17.38
CA GLY A 100 21.38 4.03 16.95
C GLY A 100 21.50 3.56 15.51
N GLY A 101 20.46 3.78 14.71
CA GLY A 101 20.38 3.43 13.29
C GLY A 101 19.76 2.07 13.03
N ILE A 102 19.48 1.80 11.75
CA ILE A 102 18.70 0.64 11.33
C ILE A 102 19.30 -0.70 11.79
N ALA A 103 20.62 -0.84 11.79
CA ALA A 103 21.27 -2.09 12.19
C ALA A 103 21.03 -2.41 13.67
N GLU A 104 21.09 -1.42 14.54
CA GLU A 104 20.84 -1.57 15.98
C GLU A 104 19.35 -1.86 16.23
N VAL A 105 18.45 -1.16 15.53
CA VAL A 105 17.00 -1.40 15.61
C VAL A 105 16.65 -2.83 15.21
N LEU A 106 17.20 -3.34 14.10
CA LEU A 106 16.97 -4.71 13.66
C LEU A 106 17.48 -5.74 14.67
N HIS A 107 18.67 -5.51 15.22
CA HIS A 107 19.25 -6.37 16.25
C HIS A 107 18.41 -6.41 17.52
N GLN A 108 17.99 -5.24 18.02
CA GLN A 108 17.14 -5.14 19.20
C GLN A 108 15.76 -5.75 18.97
N ALA A 109 15.14 -5.54 17.79
CA ALA A 109 13.85 -6.08 17.46
C ALA A 109 13.86 -7.62 17.46
N VAL A 110 14.87 -8.24 16.83
CA VAL A 110 15.00 -9.70 16.81
C VAL A 110 15.26 -10.27 18.22
N ASN A 111 16.14 -9.66 18.99
CA ASN A 111 16.43 -10.10 20.37
C ASN A 111 15.24 -9.96 21.32
N ASN A 112 14.31 -9.06 21.02
CA ASN A 112 13.09 -8.84 21.81
C ASN A 112 11.83 -9.34 21.10
N SER A 113 11.97 -10.23 20.14
CA SER A 113 10.89 -10.71 19.25
C SER A 113 9.69 -11.33 20.00
N GLU A 114 9.90 -11.88 21.19
CA GLU A 114 8.82 -12.44 22.01
C GLU A 114 7.88 -11.38 22.60
N ASN A 115 8.34 -10.13 22.71
CA ASN A 115 7.58 -9.04 23.33
C ASN A 115 7.12 -7.97 22.31
N LEU A 116 7.50 -8.09 21.06
CA LEU A 116 7.14 -7.15 20.01
C LEU A 116 6.05 -7.74 19.10
N PRO A 117 5.19 -6.89 18.53
CA PRO A 117 4.25 -7.29 17.49
C PRO A 117 4.98 -8.00 16.35
N SER A 118 4.43 -9.12 15.90
CA SER A 118 5.03 -9.92 14.85
C SER A 118 4.02 -10.26 13.76
N LEU A 119 4.51 -10.45 12.54
CA LEU A 119 3.71 -10.80 11.38
C LEU A 119 4.29 -12.02 10.70
N ARG A 120 3.47 -13.04 10.48
CA ARG A 120 3.84 -14.18 9.64
C ARG A 120 3.69 -13.80 8.17
N VAL A 121 4.66 -14.22 7.36
CA VAL A 121 4.70 -13.95 5.92
C VAL A 121 4.76 -15.27 5.18
N HIS A 122 3.84 -15.45 4.25
CA HIS A 122 3.85 -16.56 3.31
C HIS A 122 4.18 -16.05 1.92
N TYR A 123 5.26 -16.53 1.35
CA TYR A 123 5.76 -16.09 0.04
C TYR A 123 5.97 -17.28 -0.89
N GLU A 124 5.39 -17.21 -2.08
CA GLU A 124 5.59 -18.21 -3.14
C GLU A 124 6.66 -17.71 -4.11
N GLY A 125 7.83 -18.34 -4.07
CA GLY A 125 8.94 -17.99 -4.94
C GLY A 125 10.29 -18.44 -4.40
N VAL A 126 11.34 -18.07 -5.11
CA VAL A 126 12.71 -18.36 -4.71
C VAL A 126 13.09 -17.49 -3.50
N MET A 127 13.66 -18.12 -2.49
CA MET A 127 14.16 -17.39 -1.31
C MET A 127 15.20 -16.33 -1.74
N PRO A 128 15.03 -15.06 -1.35
CA PRO A 128 16.02 -14.02 -1.64
C PRO A 128 17.39 -14.30 -1.01
N ASP A 129 18.48 -14.01 -1.71
CA ASP A 129 19.85 -14.26 -1.24
C ASP A 129 20.21 -13.54 0.07
N LEU A 130 19.55 -12.42 0.36
CA LEU A 130 19.78 -11.61 1.56
C LEU A 130 18.84 -11.95 2.72
N MET A 131 18.00 -12.99 2.55
CA MET A 131 17.10 -13.46 3.61
C MET A 131 17.92 -14.14 4.71
N LYS A 132 18.00 -13.50 5.86
CA LYS A 132 18.75 -13.99 7.03
C LYS A 132 18.24 -13.33 8.31
N ASN A 133 18.72 -13.81 9.45
CA ASN A 133 18.47 -13.17 10.74
C ASN A 133 18.88 -11.69 10.72
N GLU A 134 18.06 -10.84 11.34
CA GLU A 134 18.26 -9.39 11.42
C GLU A 134 18.27 -8.68 10.05
N ALA A 135 17.74 -9.31 8.99
CA ALA A 135 17.52 -8.62 7.73
C ALA A 135 16.26 -7.73 7.82
N GLN A 136 16.33 -6.54 7.23
CA GLN A 136 15.12 -5.76 7.00
C GLN A 136 14.37 -6.34 5.81
N ALA A 137 13.13 -6.76 6.01
CA ALA A 137 12.24 -7.16 4.94
C ALA A 137 11.17 -6.07 4.71
N ILE A 138 10.99 -5.69 3.45
CA ILE A 138 9.90 -4.83 3.01
C ILE A 138 9.02 -5.66 2.10
N MET A 139 7.81 -5.91 2.53
CA MET A 139 6.87 -6.80 1.86
C MET A 139 5.67 -6.01 1.36
N THR A 140 5.14 -6.42 0.21
CA THR A 140 3.86 -5.94 -0.27
C THR A 140 3.00 -7.16 -0.56
N GLY A 141 1.87 -7.24 0.10
CA GLY A 141 0.99 -8.39 -0.01
C GLY A 141 -0.41 -8.09 0.43
N LYS A 142 -1.23 -9.12 0.44
CA LYS A 142 -2.62 -9.06 0.90
C LYS A 142 -2.69 -9.67 2.29
N MET A 143 -3.28 -8.93 3.23
CA MET A 143 -3.49 -9.42 4.59
C MET A 143 -4.47 -10.60 4.60
N GLY A 144 -4.03 -11.72 5.17
CA GLY A 144 -4.84 -12.87 5.52
C GLY A 144 -5.22 -12.86 7.00
N ASP A 145 -5.87 -13.94 7.44
CA ASP A 145 -6.22 -14.12 8.86
C ASP A 145 -5.00 -14.43 9.73
N ASP A 146 -3.95 -15.04 9.14
CA ASP A 146 -2.75 -15.52 9.84
C ASP A 146 -1.47 -14.75 9.45
N GLY A 147 -1.57 -13.68 8.65
CA GLY A 147 -0.42 -12.93 8.17
C GLY A 147 -0.59 -12.33 6.76
N ILE A 148 0.50 -12.17 6.02
CA ILE A 148 0.53 -11.57 4.69
C ILE A 148 1.17 -12.50 3.68
#